data_5a107cd3d5890078c73d0d08de1b95aa
#
_entry.id   5a107cd3d5890078c73d0d08de1b95aa
#
_cell.length_a   1.000
_cell.length_b   1.000
_cell.length_c   1.000
_cell.angle_alpha   90.00
_cell.angle_beta   90.00
_cell.angle_gamma   90.00
#
_symmetry.space_group_name_H-M   'P 1'
#
loop_
_entity.id
_entity.type
_entity.pdbx_description
1 polymer ?
#
loop_
_entity_poly.entity_id
_entity_poly.type
_entity_poly.pdbx_seq_one_letter_code
_entity_poly.pdbx_strand_id
1 'polypeptide(L)'
;MGQRVNYGAWRSYSFQRLGGLEFSGASSYDLTPRRSRPGEVVLTNFADRRDRARFATAYADPDSGTSMGLRPVAPICVGPLTYIGHDAIKADIANFTAALAAAGVAEGFMTSVGPASCSRIGNAYYQTDEEFVFACAEAMREEYKAILDADLVLQFDDPAIAENWDLINPEPSIEDYKKFTMVRVEALNHAIRGLPQERIRFHLCWGSWHGPHTTDIPMREIVDVMLAINAHAYSFEAGNVRHEHEWKVWQDVKLPDDKIILPGVVSHATNVVEHPELVAERILCFANLVGRERVIASTDCGLGGRVHSDIAWAKLETLAQGAALASRQLWH
;
A
#
# COMPACT_ATOMS: atom_id res chain seq x y z
N MET A 1 -0.96 -2.46 9.31
CA MET A 1 -0.55 -1.06 9.12
C MET A 1 -1.14 -0.18 10.20
N GLY A 2 -0.30 0.53 10.96
CA GLY A 2 -0.79 1.55 11.87
C GLY A 2 -1.19 2.80 11.07
N GLN A 3 -2.47 3.16 11.07
CA GLN A 3 -2.84 4.49 10.62
C GLN A 3 -2.25 5.52 11.57
N ARG A 4 -1.61 6.54 11.05
CA ARG A 4 -1.22 7.71 11.82
C ARG A 4 -2.50 8.48 12.16
N VAL A 5 -2.92 8.42 13.40
CA VAL A 5 -4.27 8.75 13.92
C VAL A 5 -4.74 10.17 13.61
N ASN A 6 -3.83 11.09 13.29
CA ASN A 6 -4.15 12.52 13.11
C ASN A 6 -4.38 12.94 11.65
N TYR A 7 -4.33 11.99 10.72
CA TYR A 7 -4.43 12.28 9.29
C TYR A 7 -5.63 11.54 8.70
N GLY A 8 -6.54 12.23 8.08
CA GLY A 8 -7.81 11.70 7.55
C GLY A 8 -7.68 10.57 6.50
N ALA A 9 -6.49 10.36 5.95
CA ALA A 9 -6.14 9.21 5.12
C ALA A 9 -4.65 8.87 5.32
N TRP A 10 -4.29 7.60 5.16
CA TRP A 10 -2.94 7.10 5.40
C TRP A 10 -1.82 7.86 4.64
N ARG A 11 -2.10 8.39 3.44
CA ARG A 11 -1.13 9.16 2.64
C ARG A 11 -1.14 10.67 2.92
N SER A 12 -2.20 11.21 3.50
CA SER A 12 -2.35 12.67 3.65
C SER A 12 -1.37 13.28 4.64
N TYR A 13 -0.77 12.49 5.51
CA TYR A 13 0.29 12.96 6.40
C TYR A 13 1.50 13.49 5.59
N SER A 14 1.83 12.89 4.46
CA SER A 14 2.96 13.30 3.62
C SER A 14 2.79 14.72 3.07
N PHE A 15 1.56 15.13 2.81
CA PHE A 15 1.28 16.47 2.31
C PHE A 15 1.62 17.57 3.32
N GLN A 16 1.60 17.26 4.61
CA GLN A 16 2.02 18.20 5.66
C GLN A 16 3.55 18.19 5.88
N ARG A 17 4.25 17.25 5.23
CA ARG A 17 5.70 17.08 5.34
C ARG A 17 6.45 17.47 4.07
N LEU A 18 5.70 17.94 3.06
CA LEU A 18 6.25 18.38 1.79
C LEU A 18 6.02 19.88 1.59
N GLY A 19 7.10 20.61 1.28
CA GLY A 19 7.04 21.95 0.75
C GLY A 19 6.70 21.94 -0.75
N GLY A 20 6.34 23.10 -1.30
CA GLY A 20 5.94 23.24 -2.72
C GLY A 20 4.47 22.88 -3.00
N LEU A 21 3.67 22.64 -1.95
CA LEU A 21 2.26 22.28 -2.05
C LEU A 21 1.35 23.45 -1.64
N GLU A 22 0.24 23.63 -2.35
CA GLU A 22 -0.82 24.58 -2.02
C GLU A 22 -2.13 23.84 -1.75
N PHE A 23 -2.82 24.21 -0.66
CA PHE A 23 -4.10 23.67 -0.24
C PHE A 23 -5.21 24.67 -0.58
N SER A 24 -5.58 24.77 -1.85
CA SER A 24 -6.59 25.71 -2.34
C SER A 24 -7.95 25.04 -2.47
N GLY A 25 -8.61 24.67 -1.40
CA GLY A 25 -10.06 24.34 -1.30
C GLY A 25 -10.74 23.43 -2.35
N ALA A 26 -10.26 23.37 -3.57
CA ALA A 26 -10.70 22.48 -4.64
C ALA A 26 -9.50 21.66 -5.14
N SER A 27 -9.49 20.39 -4.83
CA SER A 27 -8.49 19.47 -5.36
C SER A 27 -8.60 19.42 -6.88
N SER A 28 -7.55 19.84 -7.60
CA SER A 28 -7.47 19.67 -9.06
C SER A 28 -7.54 18.19 -9.48
N TYR A 29 -7.29 17.28 -8.56
CA TYR A 29 -7.43 15.84 -8.74
C TYR A 29 -8.89 15.41 -8.94
N ASP A 30 -9.86 16.21 -8.49
CA ASP A 30 -11.28 15.90 -8.56
C ASP A 30 -12.01 16.64 -9.69
N LEU A 31 -11.36 17.59 -10.40
CA LEU A 31 -12.09 18.57 -11.18
C LEU A 31 -12.40 18.15 -12.63
N THR A 32 -11.57 17.36 -13.28
CA THR A 32 -11.80 16.99 -14.69
C THR A 32 -11.44 15.54 -14.96
N PRO A 33 -12.42 14.72 -15.38
CA PRO A 33 -12.12 13.38 -15.85
C PRO A 33 -11.11 13.42 -17.01
N ARG A 34 -10.02 12.68 -16.89
CA ARG A 34 -8.99 12.52 -17.93
C ARG A 34 -9.22 11.20 -18.64
N ARG A 35 -8.82 11.11 -19.90
CA ARG A 35 -9.01 9.91 -20.73
C ARG A 35 -7.67 9.44 -21.26
N SER A 36 -7.36 8.19 -21.01
CA SER A 36 -6.20 7.49 -21.58
C SER A 36 -6.43 7.12 -23.03
N ARG A 37 -5.33 6.94 -23.76
CA ARG A 37 -5.30 6.46 -25.14
C ARG A 37 -4.23 5.36 -25.26
N PRO A 38 -4.25 4.52 -26.29
CA PRO A 38 -3.15 3.57 -26.52
C PRO A 38 -1.79 4.30 -26.54
N GLY A 39 -0.86 3.80 -25.73
CA GLY A 39 0.47 4.41 -25.54
C GLY A 39 0.52 5.66 -24.69
N GLU A 40 -0.62 6.21 -24.23
CA GLU A 40 -0.69 7.39 -23.34
C GLU A 40 -1.62 7.11 -22.16
N VAL A 41 -1.03 6.64 -21.06
CA VAL A 41 -1.76 6.31 -19.83
C VAL A 41 -1.78 7.52 -18.89
N VAL A 42 -2.99 7.95 -18.49
CA VAL A 42 -3.20 9.04 -17.55
C VAL A 42 -4.21 8.65 -16.49
N LEU A 43 -3.95 9.06 -15.23
CA LEU A 43 -4.91 8.84 -14.15
C LEU A 43 -6.10 9.79 -14.30
N THR A 44 -7.31 9.26 -14.14
CA THR A 44 -8.53 10.06 -13.99
C THR A 44 -8.74 10.43 -12.50
N ASN A 45 -9.79 11.19 -12.21
CA ASN A 45 -10.12 11.49 -10.81
C ASN A 45 -10.80 10.29 -10.11
N PHE A 46 -10.84 10.31 -8.77
CA PHE A 46 -11.44 9.23 -7.97
C PHE A 46 -12.94 9.02 -8.23
N ALA A 47 -13.65 10.07 -8.66
CA ALA A 47 -15.08 9.97 -8.95
C ALA A 47 -15.35 9.23 -10.27
N ASP A 48 -14.39 9.25 -11.18
CA ASP A 48 -14.47 8.63 -12.53
C ASP A 48 -13.78 7.26 -12.61
N ARG A 49 -13.41 6.66 -11.47
CA ARG A 49 -12.85 5.32 -11.46
C ARG A 49 -13.88 4.29 -11.96
N ARG A 50 -13.39 3.24 -12.63
CA ARG A 50 -14.24 2.28 -13.36
C ARG A 50 -15.18 1.50 -12.44
N ASP A 51 -14.72 1.05 -11.28
CA ASP A 51 -15.56 0.36 -10.30
C ASP A 51 -16.73 1.25 -9.82
N ARG A 52 -16.43 2.53 -9.53
CA ARG A 52 -17.47 3.50 -9.14
C ARG A 52 -18.47 3.78 -10.26
N ALA A 53 -18.03 3.89 -11.50
CA ALA A 53 -18.92 4.07 -12.63
C ALA A 53 -19.85 2.86 -12.82
N ARG A 54 -19.32 1.65 -12.61
CA ARG A 54 -20.08 0.41 -12.71
C ARG A 54 -21.15 0.28 -11.63
N PHE A 55 -20.90 0.73 -10.42
CA PHE A 55 -21.79 0.62 -9.27
C PHE A 55 -22.28 1.98 -8.76
N ALA A 56 -22.55 2.91 -9.68
CA ALA A 56 -22.86 4.30 -9.33
C ALA A 56 -24.02 4.47 -8.35
N THR A 57 -25.06 3.63 -8.46
CA THR A 57 -26.21 3.62 -7.55
C THR A 57 -25.84 3.21 -6.14
N ALA A 58 -25.01 2.15 -5.98
CA ALA A 58 -24.53 1.71 -4.68
C ALA A 58 -23.63 2.77 -4.01
N TYR A 59 -22.75 3.41 -4.78
CA TYR A 59 -21.91 4.48 -4.25
C TYR A 59 -22.66 5.79 -3.93
N ALA A 60 -23.85 5.97 -4.47
CA ALA A 60 -24.74 7.11 -4.16
C ALA A 60 -25.64 6.84 -2.94
N ASP A 61 -25.85 5.58 -2.58
CA ASP A 61 -26.70 5.16 -1.47
C ASP A 61 -25.88 5.11 -0.16
N PRO A 62 -26.17 5.99 0.83
CA PRO A 62 -25.44 6.02 2.10
C PRO A 62 -25.62 4.73 2.93
N ASP A 63 -26.69 3.97 2.69
CA ASP A 63 -27.03 2.75 3.44
C ASP A 63 -26.50 1.47 2.77
N SER A 64 -25.86 1.59 1.61
CA SER A 64 -25.32 0.43 0.86
C SER A 64 -24.15 -0.28 1.53
N GLY A 65 -23.51 0.35 2.51
CA GLY A 65 -22.27 -0.12 3.12
C GLY A 65 -21.02 0.14 2.27
N THR A 66 -21.17 0.63 1.03
CA THR A 66 -20.01 1.10 0.23
C THR A 66 -19.50 2.42 0.79
N SER A 67 -18.20 2.52 1.01
CA SER A 67 -17.60 3.74 1.57
C SER A 67 -16.20 3.96 0.99
N MET A 68 -15.97 5.18 0.55
CA MET A 68 -14.64 5.65 0.14
C MET A 68 -13.87 6.30 1.29
N GLY A 69 -14.46 6.36 2.50
CA GLY A 69 -13.94 7.11 3.64
C GLY A 69 -14.04 8.63 3.46
N LEU A 70 -13.59 9.37 4.48
CA LEU A 70 -13.46 10.83 4.38
C LEU A 70 -12.34 11.15 3.37
N ARG A 71 -12.65 12.01 2.40
CA ARG A 71 -11.64 12.49 1.46
C ARG A 71 -10.98 13.75 2.03
N PRO A 72 -9.69 13.69 2.40
CA PRO A 72 -8.97 14.92 2.69
C PRO A 72 -8.85 15.76 1.42
N VAL A 73 -8.84 17.07 1.59
CA VAL A 73 -8.50 17.98 0.48
C VAL A 73 -7.10 17.63 0.00
N ALA A 74 -6.97 17.23 -1.27
CA ALA A 74 -5.67 16.99 -1.86
C ALA A 74 -5.05 18.32 -2.30
N PRO A 75 -3.77 18.57 -2.01
CA PRO A 75 -3.09 19.77 -2.45
C PRO A 75 -2.75 19.72 -3.95
N ILE A 76 -2.26 20.86 -4.45
CA ILE A 76 -1.64 20.97 -5.78
C ILE A 76 -0.16 21.28 -5.60
N CYS A 77 0.70 20.59 -6.34
CA CYS A 77 2.12 20.93 -6.42
C CYS A 77 2.28 22.20 -7.30
N VAL A 78 2.75 23.28 -6.70
CA VAL A 78 2.93 24.60 -7.35
C VAL A 78 4.37 25.09 -7.32
N GLY A 79 5.27 24.32 -6.73
CA GLY A 79 6.69 24.66 -6.62
C GLY A 79 7.57 23.43 -6.44
N PRO A 80 8.89 23.60 -6.33
CA PRO A 80 9.79 22.46 -6.12
C PRO A 80 9.47 21.74 -4.82
N LEU A 81 9.35 20.41 -4.89
CA LEU A 81 9.12 19.59 -3.70
C LEU A 81 10.36 19.54 -2.83
N THR A 82 10.17 19.76 -1.54
CA THR A 82 11.20 19.60 -0.51
C THR A 82 10.61 18.90 0.70
N TYR A 83 11.42 18.13 1.42
CA TYR A 83 10.95 17.52 2.67
C TYR A 83 11.08 18.53 3.82
N ILE A 84 9.97 18.81 4.50
CA ILE A 84 9.88 19.72 5.65
C ILE A 84 9.41 19.03 6.93
N GLY A 85 9.28 17.70 6.91
CA GLY A 85 8.70 16.89 7.99
C GLY A 85 9.69 16.40 9.05
N HIS A 86 10.90 16.95 9.16
CA HIS A 86 11.97 16.44 10.02
C HIS A 86 11.57 16.30 11.49
N ASP A 87 10.93 17.32 12.07
CA ASP A 87 10.51 17.26 13.47
C ASP A 87 9.38 16.26 13.69
N ALA A 88 8.47 16.14 12.71
CA ALA A 88 7.34 15.22 12.76
C ALA A 88 7.81 13.76 12.73
N ILE A 89 8.71 13.40 11.78
CA ILE A 89 9.24 12.04 11.72
C ILE A 89 10.09 11.69 12.95
N LYS A 90 10.87 12.64 13.46
CA LYS A 90 11.63 12.45 14.70
C LYS A 90 10.73 12.15 15.89
N ALA A 91 9.63 12.88 16.03
CA ALA A 91 8.64 12.63 17.10
C ALA A 91 7.95 11.28 16.92
N ASP A 92 7.55 10.90 15.70
CA ASP A 92 6.95 9.59 15.41
C ASP A 92 7.90 8.44 15.76
N ILE A 93 9.17 8.54 15.39
CA ILE A 93 10.21 7.55 15.70
C ILE A 93 10.40 7.43 17.20
N ALA A 94 10.54 8.55 17.91
CA ALA A 94 10.74 8.55 19.36
C ALA A 94 9.58 7.88 20.10
N ASN A 95 8.33 8.20 19.72
CA ASN A 95 7.13 7.61 20.31
C ASN A 95 7.06 6.11 20.03
N PHE A 96 7.36 5.70 18.80
CA PHE A 96 7.30 4.29 18.40
C PHE A 96 8.38 3.46 19.07
N THR A 97 9.62 3.95 19.11
CA THR A 97 10.74 3.28 19.78
C THR A 97 10.49 3.13 21.29
N ALA A 98 9.94 4.15 21.95
CA ALA A 98 9.54 4.06 23.35
C ALA A 98 8.46 2.99 23.59
N ALA A 99 7.47 2.90 22.67
CA ALA A 99 6.43 1.89 22.76
C ALA A 99 6.98 0.46 22.53
N LEU A 100 7.91 0.26 21.59
CA LEU A 100 8.59 -1.03 21.36
C LEU A 100 9.36 -1.47 22.60
N ALA A 101 10.13 -0.57 23.21
CA ALA A 101 10.88 -0.85 24.43
C ALA A 101 9.96 -1.22 25.60
N ALA A 102 8.85 -0.51 25.78
CA ALA A 102 7.86 -0.80 26.81
C ALA A 102 7.14 -2.14 26.60
N ALA A 103 6.94 -2.53 25.35
CA ALA A 103 6.32 -3.82 24.98
C ALA A 103 7.29 -4.99 25.02
N GLY A 104 8.60 -4.77 25.13
CA GLY A 104 9.63 -5.83 25.08
C GLY A 104 9.72 -6.53 23.74
N VAL A 105 9.36 -5.85 22.64
CA VAL A 105 9.39 -6.39 21.28
C VAL A 105 10.75 -6.14 20.65
N ALA A 106 11.33 -7.16 20.01
CA ALA A 106 12.69 -7.11 19.48
C ALA A 106 12.80 -6.29 18.18
N GLU A 107 11.75 -6.27 17.35
CA GLU A 107 11.76 -5.60 16.05
C GLU A 107 10.45 -4.85 15.81
N GLY A 108 10.54 -3.69 15.21
CA GLY A 108 9.40 -2.88 14.80
C GLY A 108 9.54 -2.40 13.36
N PHE A 109 8.41 -2.20 12.69
CA PHE A 109 8.39 -1.56 11.39
C PHE A 109 7.57 -0.28 11.41
N MET A 110 8.00 0.69 10.64
CA MET A 110 7.28 1.93 10.43
C MET A 110 6.93 2.10 8.96
N THR A 111 5.69 2.50 8.70
CA THR A 111 5.21 2.71 7.33
C THR A 111 5.54 4.11 6.84
N SER A 112 5.88 4.22 5.55
CA SER A 112 5.97 5.48 4.83
C SER A 112 5.30 5.36 3.47
N VAL A 113 4.78 6.48 2.95
CA VAL A 113 4.14 6.51 1.64
C VAL A 113 5.18 6.36 0.52
N GLY A 114 4.89 5.53 -0.48
CA GLY A 114 5.73 5.43 -1.67
C GLY A 114 5.55 6.63 -2.62
N PRO A 115 6.53 6.90 -3.50
CA PRO A 115 6.49 8.05 -4.41
C PRO A 115 5.28 8.04 -5.35
N ALA A 116 4.86 6.87 -5.83
CA ALA A 116 3.73 6.74 -6.73
C ALA A 116 2.41 7.18 -6.09
N SER A 117 2.20 6.84 -4.82
CA SER A 117 1.03 7.30 -4.07
C SER A 117 1.15 8.75 -3.60
N CYS A 118 2.36 9.20 -3.31
CA CYS A 118 2.64 10.59 -2.98
C CYS A 118 2.30 11.53 -4.16
N SER A 119 2.64 11.15 -5.39
CA SER A 119 2.39 11.93 -6.61
C SER A 119 0.93 11.93 -7.09
N ARG A 120 0.01 11.24 -6.41
CA ARG A 120 -1.42 11.20 -6.76
C ARG A 120 -2.16 12.47 -6.30
N ILE A 121 -1.63 13.63 -6.67
CA ILE A 121 -2.20 14.98 -6.43
C ILE A 121 -2.05 15.82 -7.71
N GLY A 122 -2.62 17.02 -7.72
CA GLY A 122 -2.44 17.94 -8.84
C GLY A 122 -0.97 18.34 -9.00
N ASN A 123 -0.52 18.45 -10.26
CA ASN A 123 0.80 18.94 -10.61
C ASN A 123 0.67 20.15 -11.55
N ALA A 124 1.07 21.33 -11.08
CA ALA A 124 1.11 22.57 -11.84
C ALA A 124 2.55 23.11 -12.02
N TYR A 125 3.55 22.38 -11.54
CA TYR A 125 4.94 22.83 -11.55
C TYR A 125 5.86 22.00 -12.48
N TYR A 126 5.86 20.68 -12.33
CA TYR A 126 6.73 19.79 -13.12
C TYR A 126 6.15 19.58 -14.53
N GLN A 127 7.02 19.47 -15.54
CA GLN A 127 6.61 19.37 -16.93
C GLN A 127 6.01 18.01 -17.28
N THR A 128 6.49 16.95 -16.63
CA THR A 128 6.05 15.57 -16.89
C THR A 128 5.61 14.87 -15.59
N ASP A 129 4.82 13.81 -15.73
CA ASP A 129 4.44 12.93 -14.63
C ASP A 129 5.68 12.21 -14.06
N GLU A 130 6.65 11.86 -14.91
CA GLU A 130 7.91 11.25 -14.52
C GLU A 130 8.74 12.19 -13.63
N GLU A 131 8.99 13.43 -14.07
CA GLU A 131 9.69 14.43 -13.25
C GLU A 131 9.02 14.61 -11.88
N PHE A 132 7.69 14.61 -11.84
CA PHE A 132 6.94 14.80 -10.61
C PHE A 132 7.09 13.60 -9.65
N VAL A 133 6.97 12.37 -10.14
CA VAL A 133 7.12 11.18 -9.28
C VAL A 133 8.55 11.03 -8.76
N PHE A 134 9.56 11.38 -9.57
CA PHE A 134 10.95 11.40 -9.12
C PHE A 134 11.22 12.52 -8.10
N ALA A 135 10.60 13.69 -8.23
CA ALA A 135 10.66 14.72 -7.21
C ALA A 135 10.04 14.30 -5.88
N CYS A 136 8.91 13.58 -5.92
CA CYS A 136 8.34 12.94 -4.73
C CYS A 136 9.33 11.93 -4.12
N ALA A 137 10.00 11.14 -4.93
CA ALA A 137 10.98 10.14 -4.51
C ALA A 137 12.17 10.79 -3.78
N GLU A 138 12.73 11.86 -4.34
CA GLU A 138 13.85 12.59 -3.72
C GLU A 138 13.44 13.26 -2.41
N ALA A 139 12.28 13.92 -2.37
CA ALA A 139 11.82 14.57 -1.16
C ALA A 139 11.54 13.55 -0.03
N MET A 140 10.83 12.46 -0.33
CA MET A 140 10.46 11.45 0.67
C MET A 140 11.64 10.60 1.14
N ARG A 141 12.75 10.56 0.40
CA ARG A 141 13.98 9.86 0.80
C ARG A 141 14.47 10.28 2.18
N GLU A 142 14.29 11.54 2.59
CA GLU A 142 14.66 12.02 3.92
C GLU A 142 13.92 11.27 5.04
N GLU A 143 12.62 11.00 4.84
CA GLU A 143 11.82 10.22 5.79
C GLU A 143 12.27 8.76 5.82
N TYR A 144 12.54 8.16 4.66
CA TYR A 144 12.98 6.77 4.56
C TYR A 144 14.30 6.54 5.30
N LYS A 145 15.26 7.44 5.12
CA LYS A 145 16.53 7.42 5.84
C LYS A 145 16.34 7.55 7.35
N ALA A 146 15.51 8.50 7.79
CA ALA A 146 15.28 8.71 9.22
C ALA A 146 14.71 7.45 9.91
N ILE A 147 13.81 6.72 9.25
CA ILE A 147 13.24 5.47 9.77
C ILE A 147 14.32 4.38 9.88
N LEU A 148 15.12 4.18 8.82
CA LEU A 148 16.16 3.16 8.79
C LEU A 148 17.32 3.48 9.74
N ASP A 149 17.72 4.75 9.85
CA ASP A 149 18.75 5.24 10.78
C ASP A 149 18.35 5.05 12.26
N ALA A 150 17.04 4.92 12.54
CA ALA A 150 16.50 4.61 13.85
C ALA A 150 16.43 3.11 14.16
N ASP A 151 17.07 2.27 13.37
CA ASP A 151 17.09 0.81 13.51
C ASP A 151 15.70 0.14 13.37
N LEU A 152 14.79 0.75 12.61
CA LEU A 152 13.46 0.24 12.30
C LEU A 152 13.43 -0.38 10.90
N VAL A 153 12.50 -1.30 10.67
CA VAL A 153 12.16 -1.78 9.34
C VAL A 153 11.26 -0.74 8.66
N LEU A 154 11.63 -0.33 7.45
CA LEU A 154 10.81 0.56 6.62
C LEU A 154 9.82 -0.25 5.80
N GLN A 155 8.54 0.04 5.89
CA GLN A 155 7.54 -0.49 4.99
C GLN A 155 7.00 0.60 4.07
N PHE A 156 7.08 0.38 2.76
CA PHE A 156 6.39 1.22 1.79
C PHE A 156 4.95 0.80 1.65
N ASP A 157 4.05 1.75 1.86
CA ASP A 157 2.66 1.64 1.49
C ASP A 157 2.46 2.37 0.16
N ASP A 158 2.38 1.60 -0.94
CA ASP A 158 2.21 2.19 -2.26
C ASP A 158 1.14 1.48 -3.09
N PRO A 159 -0.14 1.65 -2.72
CA PRO A 159 -1.26 1.06 -3.47
C PRO A 159 -1.33 1.53 -4.93
N ALA A 160 -0.64 2.60 -5.28
CA ALA A 160 -0.64 3.11 -6.64
C ALA A 160 -0.17 2.08 -7.69
N ILE A 161 0.64 1.09 -7.28
CA ILE A 161 1.10 0.00 -8.18
C ILE A 161 -0.08 -0.87 -8.67
N ALA A 162 -1.08 -1.12 -7.83
CA ALA A 162 -2.26 -1.91 -8.21
C ALA A 162 -3.51 -1.03 -8.38
N GLU A 163 -3.78 -0.11 -7.45
CA GLU A 163 -5.00 0.69 -7.43
C GLU A 163 -5.12 1.66 -8.62
N ASN A 164 -4.00 2.10 -9.19
CA ASN A 164 -4.02 3.00 -10.36
C ASN A 164 -4.71 2.36 -11.57
N TRP A 165 -4.71 1.03 -11.70
CA TRP A 165 -5.40 0.34 -12.77
C TRP A 165 -6.87 0.74 -12.90
N ASP A 166 -7.60 0.80 -11.79
CA ASP A 166 -9.00 1.21 -11.74
C ASP A 166 -9.19 2.73 -11.98
N LEU A 167 -8.13 3.53 -11.75
CA LEU A 167 -8.09 4.98 -11.97
C LEU A 167 -7.68 5.38 -13.39
N ILE A 168 -7.63 4.45 -14.33
CA ILE A 168 -7.31 4.70 -15.73
C ILE A 168 -8.56 4.40 -16.56
N ASN A 169 -9.05 5.39 -17.30
CA ASN A 169 -10.29 5.28 -18.04
C ASN A 169 -10.14 5.86 -19.46
N PRO A 170 -10.40 5.10 -20.54
CA PRO A 170 -10.75 3.70 -20.56
C PRO A 170 -9.64 2.79 -20.05
N GLU A 171 -9.95 1.50 -19.78
CA GLU A 171 -8.99 0.49 -19.38
C GLU A 171 -7.84 0.38 -20.37
N PRO A 172 -6.58 0.48 -19.93
CA PRO A 172 -5.43 0.40 -20.81
C PRO A 172 -5.11 -1.07 -21.18
N SER A 173 -4.21 -1.26 -22.14
CA SER A 173 -3.56 -2.57 -22.28
C SER A 173 -2.69 -2.87 -21.05
N ILE A 174 -2.49 -4.16 -20.75
CA ILE A 174 -1.56 -4.58 -19.68
C ILE A 174 -0.14 -4.06 -19.97
N GLU A 175 0.28 -4.07 -21.23
CA GLU A 175 1.60 -3.57 -21.62
C GLU A 175 1.76 -2.07 -21.33
N ASP A 176 0.79 -1.24 -21.72
CA ASP A 176 0.82 0.20 -21.44
C ASP A 176 0.77 0.47 -19.94
N TYR A 177 -0.04 -0.30 -19.20
CA TYR A 177 -0.08 -0.19 -17.73
C TYR A 177 1.24 -0.53 -17.07
N LYS A 178 1.89 -1.61 -17.49
CA LYS A 178 3.21 -1.99 -16.98
C LYS A 178 4.25 -0.91 -17.25
N LYS A 179 4.29 -0.35 -18.45
CA LYS A 179 5.20 0.76 -18.80
C LYS A 179 4.96 1.97 -17.88
N PHE A 180 3.71 2.36 -17.71
CA PHE A 180 3.31 3.45 -16.81
C PHE A 180 3.72 3.18 -15.36
N THR A 181 3.55 1.94 -14.88
CA THR A 181 3.84 1.56 -13.50
C THR A 181 5.34 1.40 -13.25
N MET A 182 6.12 0.92 -14.24
CA MET A 182 7.58 0.77 -14.10
C MET A 182 8.29 2.09 -13.83
N VAL A 183 7.86 3.22 -14.37
CA VAL A 183 8.38 4.55 -14.02
C VAL A 183 8.27 4.82 -12.51
N ARG A 184 7.21 4.36 -11.88
CA ARG A 184 6.94 4.49 -10.44
C ARG A 184 7.81 3.55 -9.60
N VAL A 185 8.04 2.35 -10.09
CA VAL A 185 9.00 1.40 -9.51
C VAL A 185 10.43 1.95 -9.58
N GLU A 186 10.82 2.51 -10.73
CA GLU A 186 12.13 3.15 -10.90
C GLU A 186 12.31 4.34 -9.96
N ALA A 187 11.29 5.18 -9.78
CA ALA A 187 11.32 6.29 -8.84
C ALA A 187 11.47 5.81 -7.38
N LEU A 188 10.77 4.71 -6.98
CA LEU A 188 10.94 4.12 -5.66
C LEU A 188 12.34 3.53 -5.49
N ASN A 189 12.83 2.76 -6.46
CA ASN A 189 14.19 2.19 -6.43
C ASN A 189 15.26 3.29 -6.38
N HIS A 190 15.05 4.40 -7.09
CA HIS A 190 15.89 5.58 -6.99
C HIS A 190 15.89 6.19 -5.59
N ALA A 191 14.72 6.31 -4.95
CA ALA A 191 14.61 6.85 -3.60
C ALA A 191 15.35 6.00 -2.56
N ILE A 192 15.37 4.67 -2.74
CA ILE A 192 16.00 3.75 -1.78
C ILE A 192 17.42 3.32 -2.15
N ARG A 193 18.00 3.92 -3.20
CA ARG A 193 19.37 3.59 -3.62
C ARG A 193 20.37 3.73 -2.47
N GLY A 194 21.17 2.69 -2.23
CA GLY A 194 22.20 2.65 -1.19
C GLY A 194 21.64 2.53 0.24
N LEU A 195 20.34 2.31 0.42
CA LEU A 195 19.75 1.98 1.71
C LEU A 195 19.76 0.45 1.94
N PRO A 196 19.76 -0.02 3.20
CA PRO A 196 19.82 -1.45 3.54
C PRO A 196 18.55 -2.17 3.08
N GLN A 197 18.64 -2.89 1.97
CA GLN A 197 17.51 -3.56 1.34
C GLN A 197 16.86 -4.60 2.25
N GLU A 198 17.64 -5.29 3.09
CA GLU A 198 17.21 -6.28 4.05
C GLU A 198 16.25 -5.73 5.12
N ARG A 199 16.20 -4.42 5.25
CA ARG A 199 15.30 -3.71 6.18
C ARG A 199 14.14 -3.02 5.48
N ILE A 200 13.90 -3.31 4.20
CA ILE A 200 12.85 -2.71 3.39
C ILE A 200 11.77 -3.74 3.08
N ARG A 201 10.52 -3.39 3.39
CA ARG A 201 9.31 -4.10 3.02
C ARG A 201 8.49 -3.25 2.05
N PHE A 202 7.85 -3.88 1.10
CA PHE A 202 6.88 -3.24 0.20
C PHE A 202 5.49 -3.84 0.44
N HIS A 203 4.47 -3.01 0.55
CA HIS A 203 3.08 -3.43 0.66
C HIS A 203 2.32 -3.08 -0.62
N LEU A 204 1.89 -4.11 -1.34
CA LEU A 204 0.98 -4.03 -2.48
C LEU A 204 -0.46 -4.06 -1.98
N CYS A 205 -1.24 -3.06 -2.37
CA CYS A 205 -2.64 -2.92 -1.98
C CYS A 205 -3.47 -2.49 -3.19
N TRP A 206 -4.68 -3.01 -3.30
CA TRP A 206 -5.63 -2.60 -4.35
C TRP A 206 -6.53 -1.43 -3.92
N GLY A 207 -6.22 -0.84 -2.78
CA GLY A 207 -6.98 0.26 -2.19
C GLY A 207 -7.91 -0.20 -1.07
N SER A 208 -7.87 0.54 0.03
CA SER A 208 -8.61 0.17 1.25
C SER A 208 -9.92 0.94 1.38
N TRP A 209 -10.88 0.72 0.49
CA TRP A 209 -12.24 1.23 0.67
C TRP A 209 -13.26 0.08 0.70
N HIS A 210 -14.45 0.31 1.25
CA HIS A 210 -15.54 -0.66 1.21
C HIS A 210 -16.27 -0.53 -0.12
N GLY A 211 -15.81 -1.22 -1.13
CA GLY A 211 -16.40 -1.25 -2.46
C GLY A 211 -16.38 -2.64 -3.07
N PRO A 212 -16.99 -2.80 -4.24
CA PRO A 212 -17.08 -4.10 -4.93
C PRO A 212 -15.75 -4.65 -5.44
N HIS A 213 -14.77 -3.81 -5.75
CA HIS A 213 -13.44 -4.20 -6.23
C HIS A 213 -13.43 -5.09 -7.49
N THR A 214 -14.43 -4.95 -8.36
CA THR A 214 -14.59 -5.85 -9.52
C THR A 214 -13.68 -5.50 -10.70
N THR A 215 -13.03 -4.35 -10.64
CA THR A 215 -12.12 -3.82 -11.66
C THR A 215 -10.66 -3.88 -11.25
N ASP A 216 -10.32 -4.56 -10.16
CA ASP A 216 -8.95 -4.73 -9.71
C ASP A 216 -8.12 -5.51 -10.75
N ILE A 217 -6.88 -5.08 -10.96
CA ILE A 217 -5.94 -5.83 -11.81
C ILE A 217 -5.56 -7.14 -11.11
N PRO A 218 -5.55 -8.28 -11.81
CA PRO A 218 -5.08 -9.53 -11.22
C PRO A 218 -3.61 -9.47 -10.84
N MET A 219 -3.23 -10.07 -9.71
CA MET A 219 -1.84 -10.12 -9.24
C MET A 219 -0.89 -10.73 -10.28
N ARG A 220 -1.35 -11.73 -11.04
CA ARG A 220 -0.54 -12.35 -12.10
C ARG A 220 -0.01 -11.37 -13.14
N GLU A 221 -0.74 -10.27 -13.36
CA GLU A 221 -0.37 -9.24 -14.35
C GLU A 221 0.64 -8.24 -13.82
N ILE A 222 0.85 -8.17 -12.49
CA ILE A 222 1.70 -7.15 -11.85
C ILE A 222 2.72 -7.73 -10.87
N VAL A 223 2.78 -9.03 -10.68
CA VAL A 223 3.72 -9.65 -9.74
C VAL A 223 5.18 -9.41 -10.13
N ASP A 224 5.49 -9.40 -11.42
CA ASP A 224 6.81 -9.07 -11.95
C ASP A 224 7.18 -7.59 -11.67
N VAL A 225 6.21 -6.69 -11.79
CA VAL A 225 6.38 -5.26 -11.44
C VAL A 225 6.63 -5.09 -9.95
N MET A 226 5.88 -5.80 -9.10
CA MET A 226 6.10 -5.81 -7.65
C MET A 226 7.50 -6.33 -7.30
N LEU A 227 7.92 -7.44 -7.90
CA LEU A 227 9.24 -8.05 -7.65
C LEU A 227 10.41 -7.24 -8.21
N ALA A 228 10.16 -6.29 -9.11
CA ALA A 228 11.17 -5.34 -9.59
C ALA A 228 11.53 -4.23 -8.57
N ILE A 229 10.75 -4.09 -7.50
CA ILE A 229 11.05 -3.18 -6.40
C ILE A 229 12.18 -3.78 -5.56
N ASN A 230 13.20 -2.97 -5.25
CA ASN A 230 14.38 -3.37 -4.45
C ASN A 230 14.04 -3.47 -2.94
N ALA A 231 13.03 -4.27 -2.59
CA ALA A 231 12.68 -4.60 -1.22
C ALA A 231 13.15 -6.05 -0.90
N HIS A 232 13.34 -6.36 0.38
CA HIS A 232 13.58 -7.73 0.84
C HIS A 232 12.27 -8.51 1.01
N ALA A 233 11.20 -7.83 1.41
CA ALA A 233 9.93 -8.44 1.77
C ALA A 233 8.76 -7.79 1.03
N TYR A 234 7.79 -8.61 0.60
CA TYR A 234 6.60 -8.14 -0.12
C TYR A 234 5.33 -8.56 0.61
N SER A 235 4.56 -7.58 1.07
CA SER A 235 3.24 -7.78 1.68
C SER A 235 2.16 -7.51 0.63
N PHE A 236 1.11 -8.32 0.60
CA PHE A 236 0.00 -8.19 -0.34
C PHE A 236 -1.28 -8.81 0.22
N GLU A 237 -2.42 -8.42 -0.34
CA GLU A 237 -3.72 -8.94 0.04
C GLU A 237 -3.91 -10.38 -0.44
N ALA A 238 -4.32 -11.28 0.46
CA ALA A 238 -4.55 -12.70 0.16
C ALA A 238 -5.58 -13.37 1.11
N GLY A 239 -6.23 -12.60 1.98
CA GLY A 239 -7.21 -13.10 2.94
C GLY A 239 -8.64 -12.64 2.66
N ASN A 240 -8.86 -11.65 1.79
CA ASN A 240 -10.20 -11.22 1.41
C ASN A 240 -10.72 -12.01 0.21
N VAL A 241 -12.04 -12.06 0.08
CA VAL A 241 -12.73 -12.84 -0.95
C VAL A 241 -12.38 -12.44 -2.39
N ARG A 242 -11.80 -11.26 -2.60
CA ARG A 242 -11.42 -10.77 -3.92
C ARG A 242 -10.07 -11.33 -4.39
N HIS A 243 -9.11 -11.46 -3.46
CA HIS A 243 -7.72 -11.81 -3.76
C HIS A 243 -7.27 -13.16 -3.18
N GLU A 244 -8.08 -13.82 -2.33
CA GLU A 244 -7.71 -15.07 -1.68
C GLU A 244 -7.28 -16.17 -2.66
N HIS A 245 -7.85 -16.22 -3.87
CA HIS A 245 -7.52 -17.22 -4.89
C HIS A 245 -6.15 -16.99 -5.55
N GLU A 246 -5.53 -15.83 -5.37
CA GLU A 246 -4.30 -15.41 -6.08
C GLU A 246 -3.02 -16.02 -5.51
N TRP A 247 -3.10 -16.83 -4.42
CA TRP A 247 -1.99 -17.67 -4.01
C TRP A 247 -1.46 -18.56 -5.14
N LYS A 248 -2.31 -18.88 -6.14
CA LYS A 248 -1.97 -19.68 -7.33
C LYS A 248 -0.89 -19.03 -8.19
N VAL A 249 -0.71 -17.74 -8.11
CA VAL A 249 0.37 -17.02 -8.83
C VAL A 249 1.74 -17.57 -8.46
N TRP A 250 1.93 -17.96 -7.20
CA TRP A 250 3.18 -18.52 -6.70
C TRP A 250 3.45 -19.98 -7.10
N GLN A 251 2.52 -20.62 -7.81
CA GLN A 251 2.77 -21.91 -8.47
C GLN A 251 3.63 -21.73 -9.73
N ASP A 252 3.47 -20.61 -10.41
CA ASP A 252 4.11 -20.31 -11.71
C ASP A 252 5.25 -19.29 -11.56
N VAL A 253 5.20 -18.44 -10.54
CA VAL A 253 6.20 -17.38 -10.29
C VAL A 253 7.17 -17.83 -9.21
N LYS A 254 8.46 -17.92 -9.57
CA LYS A 254 9.52 -18.19 -8.59
C LYS A 254 9.84 -16.92 -7.82
N LEU A 255 9.65 -16.96 -6.50
CA LEU A 255 10.14 -15.92 -5.60
C LEU A 255 11.69 -15.93 -5.60
N PRO A 256 12.39 -14.80 -5.82
CA PRO A 256 13.85 -14.76 -5.75
C PRO A 256 14.38 -15.28 -4.41
N ASP A 257 15.55 -15.93 -4.41
CA ASP A 257 16.01 -16.75 -3.28
C ASP A 257 16.27 -15.95 -1.99
N ASP A 258 16.59 -14.66 -2.12
CA ASP A 258 16.83 -13.73 -1.01
C ASP A 258 15.56 -12.97 -0.54
N LYS A 259 14.39 -13.28 -1.10
CA LYS A 259 13.15 -12.56 -0.79
C LYS A 259 12.19 -13.39 0.07
N ILE A 260 11.38 -12.68 0.84
CA ILE A 260 10.28 -13.24 1.64
C ILE A 260 8.96 -12.57 1.27
N ILE A 261 7.86 -13.27 1.54
CA ILE A 261 6.51 -12.73 1.35
C ILE A 261 5.75 -12.62 2.67
N LEU A 262 4.91 -11.61 2.74
CA LEU A 262 4.01 -11.37 3.86
C LEU A 262 2.55 -11.38 3.34
N PRO A 263 2.01 -12.58 3.03
CA PRO A 263 0.63 -12.66 2.57
C PRO A 263 -0.33 -12.21 3.67
N GLY A 264 -1.32 -11.40 3.29
CA GLY A 264 -2.44 -11.10 4.13
C GLY A 264 -3.30 -12.35 4.30
N VAL A 265 -3.36 -12.90 5.49
CA VAL A 265 -4.17 -14.10 5.79
C VAL A 265 -5.37 -13.77 6.68
N VAL A 266 -5.48 -12.52 7.08
CA VAL A 266 -6.60 -11.93 7.83
C VAL A 266 -7.11 -10.72 7.06
N SER A 267 -8.40 -10.71 6.74
CA SER A 267 -9.03 -9.68 5.92
C SER A 267 -9.34 -8.40 6.69
N HIS A 268 -9.07 -7.26 6.06
CA HIS A 268 -9.48 -5.94 6.54
C HIS A 268 -10.89 -5.54 6.02
N ALA A 269 -11.45 -6.30 5.09
CA ALA A 269 -12.67 -5.94 4.37
C ALA A 269 -13.97 -6.41 5.05
N THR A 270 -13.88 -7.07 6.20
CA THR A 270 -15.04 -7.61 6.92
C THR A 270 -14.88 -7.49 8.42
N ASN A 271 -16.02 -7.36 9.13
CA ASN A 271 -16.08 -7.43 10.58
C ASN A 271 -16.01 -8.87 11.13
N VAL A 272 -16.12 -9.88 10.29
CA VAL A 272 -15.98 -11.27 10.71
C VAL A 272 -14.54 -11.56 11.07
N VAL A 273 -14.31 -12.11 12.27
CA VAL A 273 -12.99 -12.55 12.73
C VAL A 273 -12.75 -13.97 12.21
N GLU A 274 -11.64 -14.17 11.53
CA GLU A 274 -11.26 -15.45 10.95
C GLU A 274 -11.01 -16.51 12.04
N HIS A 275 -11.32 -17.79 11.73
CA HIS A 275 -10.95 -18.88 12.61
C HIS A 275 -9.45 -19.14 12.54
N PRO A 276 -8.75 -19.40 13.67
CA PRO A 276 -7.29 -19.62 13.66
C PRO A 276 -6.83 -20.78 12.75
N GLU A 277 -7.62 -21.83 12.60
CA GLU A 277 -7.29 -22.93 11.66
C GLU A 277 -7.32 -22.46 10.21
N LEU A 278 -8.29 -21.64 9.81
CA LEU A 278 -8.32 -21.04 8.47
C LEU A 278 -7.09 -20.17 8.22
N VAL A 279 -6.69 -19.38 9.21
CA VAL A 279 -5.45 -18.57 9.13
C VAL A 279 -4.23 -19.48 8.95
N ALA A 280 -4.16 -20.59 9.71
CA ALA A 280 -3.07 -21.56 9.57
C ALA A 280 -3.06 -22.21 8.18
N GLU A 281 -4.21 -22.63 7.64
CA GLU A 281 -4.32 -23.22 6.29
C GLU A 281 -3.82 -22.24 5.22
N ARG A 282 -4.18 -20.96 5.30
CA ARG A 282 -3.69 -19.92 4.39
C ARG A 282 -2.17 -19.76 4.47
N ILE A 283 -1.58 -19.76 5.66
CA ILE A 283 -0.12 -19.69 5.85
C ILE A 283 0.56 -20.91 5.23
N LEU A 284 0.05 -22.11 5.51
CA LEU A 284 0.61 -23.37 5.00
C LEU A 284 0.56 -23.43 3.47
N CYS A 285 -0.49 -22.87 2.85
CA CYS A 285 -0.60 -22.78 1.40
C CYS A 285 0.62 -22.04 0.79
N PHE A 286 0.96 -20.87 1.32
CA PHE A 286 2.13 -20.11 0.85
C PHE A 286 3.45 -20.78 1.23
N ALA A 287 3.58 -21.28 2.46
CA ALA A 287 4.80 -21.93 2.94
C ALA A 287 5.19 -23.17 2.11
N ASN A 288 4.20 -23.92 1.64
CA ASN A 288 4.42 -25.08 0.77
C ASN A 288 4.88 -24.68 -0.66
N LEU A 289 4.59 -23.46 -1.10
CA LEU A 289 4.96 -22.99 -2.42
C LEU A 289 6.34 -22.31 -2.45
N VAL A 290 6.60 -21.43 -1.48
CA VAL A 290 7.80 -20.59 -1.51
C VAL A 290 8.86 -21.01 -0.47
N GLY A 291 8.54 -21.95 0.42
CA GLY A 291 9.40 -22.35 1.55
C GLY A 291 8.96 -21.71 2.87
N ARG A 292 8.95 -22.50 3.93
CA ARG A 292 8.46 -22.09 5.27
C ARG A 292 9.27 -20.95 5.89
N GLU A 293 10.56 -20.85 5.59
CA GLU A 293 11.44 -19.78 6.08
C GLU A 293 11.19 -18.44 5.39
N ARG A 294 10.35 -18.43 4.34
CA ARG A 294 10.15 -17.28 3.47
C ARG A 294 8.75 -16.70 3.56
N VAL A 295 7.98 -17.06 4.59
CA VAL A 295 6.61 -16.58 4.81
C VAL A 295 6.46 -15.98 6.20
N ILE A 296 5.96 -14.76 6.27
CA ILE A 296 5.52 -14.10 7.50
C ILE A 296 4.03 -13.77 7.36
N ALA A 297 3.20 -14.28 8.26
CA ALA A 297 1.77 -13.99 8.23
C ALA A 297 1.47 -12.51 8.51
N SER A 298 0.53 -11.93 7.76
CA SER A 298 0.13 -10.53 7.89
C SER A 298 -1.39 -10.37 7.78
N THR A 299 -1.87 -9.16 8.01
CA THR A 299 -3.21 -8.73 7.57
C THR A 299 -3.16 -8.27 6.12
N ASP A 300 -4.27 -8.37 5.39
CA ASP A 300 -4.37 -7.89 4.00
C ASP A 300 -3.88 -6.45 3.85
N CYS A 301 -4.35 -5.59 4.72
CA CYS A 301 -4.01 -4.17 4.78
C CYS A 301 -4.23 -3.68 6.22
N GLY A 302 -4.06 -2.39 6.49
CA GLY A 302 -4.32 -1.81 7.80
C GLY A 302 -5.76 -1.98 8.26
N LEU A 303 -5.95 -2.41 9.51
CA LEU A 303 -7.27 -2.58 10.12
C LEU A 303 -7.86 -1.27 10.65
N GLY A 304 -7.00 -0.30 10.97
CA GLY A 304 -7.41 0.98 11.54
C GLY A 304 -8.30 1.81 10.61
N GLY A 305 -9.45 2.27 11.12
CA GLY A 305 -10.44 3.00 10.33
C GLY A 305 -11.29 2.13 9.38
N ARG A 306 -11.04 0.80 9.36
CA ARG A 306 -11.78 -0.17 8.52
C ARG A 306 -12.75 -0.99 9.34
N VAL A 307 -12.30 -1.46 10.49
CA VAL A 307 -13.09 -2.20 11.46
C VAL A 307 -13.00 -1.51 12.82
N HIS A 308 -13.94 -1.80 13.73
CA HIS A 308 -13.88 -1.30 15.09
C HIS A 308 -12.59 -1.77 15.79
N SER A 309 -12.03 -0.97 16.70
CA SER A 309 -10.79 -1.29 17.40
C SER A 309 -10.79 -2.66 18.07
N ASP A 310 -11.89 -3.03 18.74
CA ASP A 310 -12.01 -4.33 19.43
C ASP A 310 -12.00 -5.49 18.45
N ILE A 311 -12.62 -5.31 17.26
CA ILE A 311 -12.59 -6.30 16.18
C ILE A 311 -11.17 -6.38 15.61
N ALA A 312 -10.47 -5.26 15.45
CA ALA A 312 -9.10 -5.24 14.98
C ALA A 312 -8.18 -6.03 15.92
N TRP A 313 -8.31 -5.87 17.23
CA TRP A 313 -7.55 -6.64 18.21
C TRP A 313 -7.87 -8.13 18.16
N ALA A 314 -9.14 -8.50 18.05
CA ALA A 314 -9.55 -9.90 17.91
C ALA A 314 -8.96 -10.52 16.61
N LYS A 315 -8.92 -9.77 15.52
CA LYS A 315 -8.28 -10.19 14.26
C LYS A 315 -6.77 -10.39 14.39
N LEU A 316 -6.08 -9.52 15.11
CA LEU A 316 -4.64 -9.67 15.39
C LEU A 316 -4.37 -10.85 16.33
N GLU A 317 -5.25 -11.11 17.29
CA GLU A 317 -5.16 -12.30 18.15
C GLU A 317 -5.31 -13.60 17.34
N THR A 318 -6.30 -13.66 16.47
CA THR A 318 -6.50 -14.85 15.60
C THR A 318 -5.34 -15.02 14.60
N LEU A 319 -4.75 -13.92 14.12
CA LEU A 319 -3.55 -13.98 13.29
C LEU A 319 -2.39 -14.66 14.06
N ALA A 320 -2.15 -14.24 15.30
CA ALA A 320 -1.10 -14.83 16.14
C ALA A 320 -1.37 -16.30 16.47
N GLN A 321 -2.62 -16.66 16.78
CA GLN A 321 -3.03 -18.05 17.04
C GLN A 321 -2.86 -18.93 15.80
N GLY A 322 -3.28 -18.48 14.63
CA GLY A 322 -3.12 -19.18 13.36
C GLY A 322 -1.64 -19.35 12.96
N ALA A 323 -0.84 -18.31 13.15
CA ALA A 323 0.60 -18.40 12.91
C ALA A 323 1.28 -19.42 13.84
N ALA A 324 0.88 -19.49 15.11
CA ALA A 324 1.38 -20.51 16.04
C ALA A 324 0.93 -21.93 15.63
N LEU A 325 -0.28 -22.11 15.11
CA LEU A 325 -0.77 -23.40 14.57
C LEU A 325 0.06 -23.83 13.35
N ALA A 326 0.24 -22.93 12.38
CA ALA A 326 1.03 -23.21 11.18
C ALA A 326 2.50 -23.52 11.52
N SER A 327 3.11 -22.76 12.41
CA SER A 327 4.50 -22.98 12.84
C SER A 327 4.68 -24.37 13.45
N ARG A 328 3.75 -24.84 14.29
CA ARG A 328 3.83 -26.21 14.83
C ARG A 328 3.79 -27.29 13.75
N GLN A 329 3.05 -27.05 12.65
CA GLN A 329 2.97 -28.01 11.55
C GLN A 329 4.21 -27.96 10.62
N LEU A 330 4.83 -26.81 10.47
CA LEU A 330 5.95 -26.60 9.56
C LEU A 330 7.31 -27.00 10.18
N TRP A 331 7.44 -26.96 11.50
CA TRP A 331 8.71 -27.11 12.19
C TRP A 331 8.82 -28.36 13.07
N HIS A 332 7.84 -29.29 12.92
CA HIS A 332 7.85 -30.59 13.63
C HIS A 332 7.92 -31.79 12.70
#